data_f1d78968462ba6b0cf518d86e32f4cf2
#
_entry.id   f1d78968462ba6b0cf518d86e32f4cf2
#
_cell.length_a   1.000
_cell.length_b   1.000
_cell.length_c   1.000
_cell.angle_alpha   90.00
_cell.angle_beta   90.00
_cell.angle_gamma   90.00
#
_symmetry.space_group_name_H-M   'P 1'
#
loop_
_entity.id
_entity.type
_entity.pdbx_description
1 polymer ?
#
loop_
_entity_poly.entity_id
_entity_poly.type
_entity_poly.pdbx_seq_one_letter_code
_entity_poly.pdbx_strand_id
1 'polypeptide(L)'
;MDPSVGTDPAPRKPNPIPSVPSIPYPEDADRKIREAANKYNHPDVIQTLDKMKNELFGNAERVNALAQGWASNPSVGDSQLAIQTATENLAGYWSGPAFSQFSAYSTDVTGALGSDQSAMASMGTALGGCVSIVYNTYAAAIRLIGNTAADIANAGVSIGVSLIPGIGEFELSNAIQAITDLLTNFIRNCTELLSSAVEQFGQYKDAAVGFRASAAGFKQLPPLPDQIGNPGSWHVNPAG
;
A
#
# COMPACT_ATOMS: atom_id res chain seq x y z
N MET A 1 35.19 -10.18 34.83
CA MET A 1 33.75 -10.05 34.57
C MET A 1 33.62 -9.14 33.38
N ASP A 2 33.32 -9.71 32.25
CA ASP A 2 33.24 -9.04 30.97
C ASP A 2 31.79 -8.64 30.73
N PRO A 3 31.44 -7.34 30.64
CA PRO A 3 30.09 -6.95 30.25
C PRO A 3 30.05 -6.96 28.71
N SER A 4 29.46 -8.02 28.13
CA SER A 4 29.12 -8.07 26.73
C SER A 4 28.21 -6.88 26.38
N VAL A 5 28.80 -5.88 25.75
CA VAL A 5 28.07 -4.79 25.06
C VAL A 5 27.27 -5.45 23.98
N GLY A 6 25.97 -5.60 24.21
CA GLY A 6 25.03 -5.99 23.15
C GLY A 6 25.05 -4.95 22.06
N THR A 7 25.62 -5.28 20.93
CA THR A 7 25.50 -4.47 19.71
C THR A 7 24.02 -4.54 19.29
N ASP A 8 23.29 -3.43 19.48
CA ASP A 8 21.97 -3.26 18.87
C ASP A 8 22.04 -3.59 17.37
N PRO A 9 21.14 -4.42 16.87
CA PRO A 9 21.13 -4.75 15.46
C PRO A 9 20.90 -3.47 14.64
N ALA A 10 21.80 -3.20 13.70
CA ALA A 10 21.67 -2.09 12.77
C ALA A 10 20.24 -2.02 12.20
N PRO A 11 19.65 -0.83 12.05
CA PRO A 11 18.29 -0.68 11.54
C PRO A 11 18.16 -1.37 10.18
N ARG A 12 17.23 -2.31 10.09
CA ARG A 12 16.96 -3.03 8.85
C ARG A 12 16.49 -2.02 7.81
N LYS A 13 17.20 -1.94 6.69
CA LYS A 13 16.71 -1.18 5.52
C LYS A 13 15.32 -1.72 5.17
N PRO A 14 14.31 -0.86 5.01
CA PRO A 14 13.00 -1.29 4.60
C PRO A 14 13.08 -2.00 3.24
N ASN A 15 12.34 -3.09 3.09
CA ASN A 15 12.25 -3.78 1.81
C ASN A 15 11.67 -2.80 0.78
N PRO A 16 12.25 -2.73 -0.43
CA PRO A 16 11.71 -1.85 -1.47
C PRO A 16 10.25 -2.25 -1.76
N ILE A 17 9.35 -1.27 -1.68
CA ILE A 17 7.96 -1.45 -2.07
C ILE A 17 7.94 -1.58 -3.59
N PRO A 18 7.39 -2.68 -4.16
CA PRO A 18 7.39 -2.89 -5.60
C PRO A 18 6.66 -1.76 -6.31
N SER A 19 7.21 -1.26 -7.41
CA SER A 19 6.52 -0.33 -8.30
C SER A 19 5.31 -1.06 -8.91
N VAL A 20 4.13 -0.47 -8.83
CA VAL A 20 2.90 -1.02 -9.39
C VAL A 20 2.71 -0.44 -10.78
N PRO A 21 2.76 -1.25 -11.86
CA PRO A 21 2.51 -0.74 -13.20
C PRO A 21 1.05 -0.32 -13.35
N SER A 22 0.80 0.78 -14.06
CA SER A 22 -0.56 1.19 -14.43
C SER A 22 -1.12 0.17 -15.42
N ILE A 23 -2.25 -0.44 -15.09
CA ILE A 23 -2.99 -1.32 -15.99
C ILE A 23 -4.21 -0.53 -16.50
N PRO A 24 -4.31 -0.26 -17.80
CA PRO A 24 -5.45 0.49 -18.34
C PRO A 24 -6.75 -0.31 -18.21
N TYR A 25 -7.85 0.39 -17.99
CA TYR A 25 -9.18 -0.22 -17.97
C TYR A 25 -9.54 -0.77 -19.38
N PRO A 26 -10.14 -1.96 -19.50
CA PRO A 26 -10.41 -2.62 -20.77
C PRO A 26 -11.72 -2.09 -21.39
N GLU A 27 -11.75 -0.84 -21.84
CA GLU A 27 -12.94 -0.13 -22.33
C GLU A 27 -13.67 -0.88 -23.46
N ASP A 28 -12.93 -1.51 -24.38
CA ASP A 28 -13.55 -2.28 -25.48
C ASP A 28 -14.23 -3.56 -25.01
N ALA A 29 -13.66 -4.23 -24.01
CA ALA A 29 -14.25 -5.42 -23.42
C ALA A 29 -15.49 -5.05 -22.58
N ASP A 30 -15.41 -4.00 -21.78
CA ASP A 30 -16.53 -3.44 -21.02
C ASP A 30 -17.71 -3.10 -21.96
N ARG A 31 -17.45 -2.39 -23.05
CA ARG A 31 -18.46 -2.03 -24.04
C ARG A 31 -19.18 -3.25 -24.62
N LYS A 32 -18.46 -4.31 -24.98
CA LYS A 32 -19.04 -5.56 -25.50
C LYS A 32 -19.95 -6.24 -24.49
N ILE A 33 -19.56 -6.27 -23.22
CA ILE A 33 -20.39 -6.85 -22.14
C ILE A 33 -21.66 -6.01 -21.96
N ARG A 34 -21.56 -4.66 -21.97
CA ARG A 34 -22.72 -3.76 -21.86
C ARG A 34 -23.69 -3.90 -23.04
N GLU A 35 -23.16 -4.04 -24.25
CA GLU A 35 -23.97 -4.29 -25.45
C GLU A 35 -24.75 -5.60 -25.33
N ALA A 36 -24.10 -6.68 -24.87
CA ALA A 36 -24.76 -7.94 -24.62
C ALA A 36 -25.78 -7.85 -23.47
N ALA A 37 -25.43 -7.22 -22.36
CA ALA A 37 -26.31 -7.01 -21.22
C ALA A 37 -27.58 -6.22 -21.59
N ASN A 38 -27.45 -5.16 -22.37
CA ASN A 38 -28.59 -4.41 -22.88
C ASN A 38 -29.46 -5.26 -23.83
N LYS A 39 -28.84 -5.98 -24.75
CA LYS A 39 -29.55 -6.83 -25.72
C LYS A 39 -30.36 -7.93 -25.07
N TYR A 40 -29.86 -8.53 -24.00
CA TYR A 40 -30.50 -9.64 -23.30
C TYR A 40 -31.15 -9.24 -21.96
N ASN A 41 -31.33 -7.93 -21.73
CA ASN A 41 -32.03 -7.37 -20.57
C ASN A 41 -31.45 -7.76 -19.22
N HIS A 42 -30.11 -7.57 -19.06
CA HIS A 42 -29.36 -7.79 -17.83
C HIS A 42 -28.81 -6.47 -17.25
N PRO A 43 -29.65 -5.59 -16.69
CA PRO A 43 -29.21 -4.30 -16.16
C PRO A 43 -28.30 -4.45 -14.91
N ASP A 44 -28.38 -5.55 -14.20
CA ASP A 44 -27.55 -5.94 -13.08
C ASP A 44 -26.07 -6.09 -13.46
N VAL A 45 -25.77 -6.57 -14.67
CA VAL A 45 -24.41 -6.62 -15.24
C VAL A 45 -23.84 -5.21 -15.39
N ILE A 46 -24.64 -4.27 -15.90
CA ILE A 46 -24.23 -2.87 -16.10
C ILE A 46 -23.92 -2.22 -14.76
N GLN A 47 -24.79 -2.41 -13.77
CA GLN A 47 -24.56 -1.91 -12.40
C GLN A 47 -23.29 -2.50 -11.79
N THR A 48 -23.03 -3.80 -12.02
CA THR A 48 -21.81 -4.46 -11.53
C THR A 48 -20.55 -3.88 -12.17
N LEU A 49 -20.56 -3.63 -13.49
CA LEU A 49 -19.45 -2.97 -14.20
C LEU A 49 -19.21 -1.55 -13.68
N ASP A 50 -20.29 -0.77 -13.48
CA ASP A 50 -20.19 0.59 -12.94
C ASP A 50 -19.62 0.59 -11.51
N LYS A 51 -20.08 -0.33 -10.67
CA LYS A 51 -19.56 -0.51 -9.32
C LYS A 51 -18.07 -0.87 -9.35
N MET A 52 -17.68 -1.84 -10.18
CA MET A 52 -16.28 -2.20 -10.35
C MET A 52 -15.46 -0.99 -10.80
N LYS A 53 -15.90 -0.28 -11.85
CA LYS A 53 -15.19 0.89 -12.40
C LYS A 53 -15.01 2.00 -11.36
N ASN A 54 -16.01 2.25 -10.53
CA ASN A 54 -16.01 3.35 -9.56
C ASN A 54 -15.33 3.00 -8.23
N GLU A 55 -15.43 1.75 -7.77
CA GLU A 55 -14.98 1.37 -6.42
C GLU A 55 -13.60 0.68 -6.42
N LEU A 56 -13.27 -0.11 -7.46
CA LEU A 56 -11.98 -0.81 -7.50
C LEU A 56 -10.85 0.03 -8.09
N PHE A 57 -11.16 0.96 -8.99
CA PHE A 57 -10.15 1.71 -9.72
C PHE A 57 -9.74 3.01 -9.02
N GLY A 58 -9.36 2.89 -7.73
CA GLY A 58 -8.70 3.96 -7.00
C GLY A 58 -7.29 4.26 -7.56
N ASN A 59 -6.70 5.35 -7.10
CA ASN A 59 -5.34 5.73 -7.52
C ASN A 59 -4.29 4.93 -6.72
N ALA A 60 -4.04 3.68 -7.15
CA ALA A 60 -3.04 2.78 -6.54
C ALA A 60 -1.63 3.38 -6.59
N GLU A 61 -1.31 4.15 -7.64
CA GLU A 61 -0.01 4.82 -7.79
C GLU A 61 0.20 5.85 -6.68
N ARG A 62 -0.84 6.63 -6.34
CA ARG A 62 -0.76 7.63 -5.27
C ARG A 62 -0.59 6.96 -3.90
N VAL A 63 -1.29 5.86 -3.63
CA VAL A 63 -1.13 5.11 -2.38
C VAL A 63 0.26 4.49 -2.31
N ASN A 64 0.78 3.96 -3.42
CA ASN A 64 2.13 3.44 -3.52
C ASN A 64 3.20 4.54 -3.27
N ALA A 65 3.03 5.73 -3.85
CA ALA A 65 3.92 6.87 -3.61
C ALA A 65 3.93 7.29 -2.14
N LEU A 66 2.75 7.29 -1.49
CA LEU A 66 2.65 7.54 -0.06
C LEU A 66 3.35 6.45 0.75
N ALA A 67 3.15 5.17 0.42
CA ALA A 67 3.80 4.05 1.09
C ALA A 67 5.33 4.16 1.00
N GLN A 68 5.86 4.49 -0.18
CA GLN A 68 7.29 4.72 -0.39
C GLN A 68 7.79 5.91 0.41
N GLY A 69 7.05 7.03 0.42
CA GLY A 69 7.40 8.23 1.20
C GLY A 69 7.50 7.96 2.70
N TRP A 70 6.62 7.11 3.24
CA TRP A 70 6.67 6.69 4.63
C TRP A 70 7.81 5.70 4.90
N ALA A 71 8.03 4.72 4.02
CA ALA A 71 9.04 3.67 4.21
C ALA A 71 10.48 4.19 4.05
N SER A 72 10.69 5.21 3.23
CA SER A 72 12.02 5.68 2.80
C SER A 72 12.25 7.15 3.14
N ASN A 73 11.68 7.67 4.23
CA ASN A 73 11.91 9.07 4.59
C ASN A 73 13.36 9.28 5.06
N PRO A 74 14.25 9.85 4.23
CA PRO A 74 15.64 10.03 4.59
C PRO A 74 15.83 11.09 5.67
N SER A 75 14.91 12.06 5.78
CA SER A 75 15.07 13.24 6.65
C SER A 75 15.24 12.88 8.13
N VAL A 76 14.60 11.80 8.59
CA VAL A 76 14.72 11.34 9.99
C VAL A 76 16.12 10.76 10.23
N GLY A 77 16.59 9.90 9.31
CA GLY A 77 17.91 9.30 9.40
C GLY A 77 19.03 10.35 9.27
N ASP A 78 18.87 11.31 8.36
CA ASP A 78 19.82 12.42 8.16
C ASP A 78 19.88 13.31 9.42
N SER A 79 18.73 13.59 10.06
CA SER A 79 18.68 14.34 11.31
C SER A 79 19.36 13.58 12.46
N GLN A 80 19.15 12.28 12.55
CA GLN A 80 19.80 11.43 13.56
C GLN A 80 21.33 11.48 13.38
N LEU A 81 21.82 11.30 12.16
CA LEU A 81 23.26 11.35 11.84
C LEU A 81 23.84 12.74 12.13
N ALA A 82 23.13 13.79 11.78
CA ALA A 82 23.57 15.18 12.03
C ALA A 82 23.73 15.45 13.55
N ILE A 83 22.78 14.99 14.37
CA ILE A 83 22.84 15.15 15.83
C ILE A 83 24.02 14.35 16.41
N GLN A 84 24.24 13.11 15.97
CA GLN A 84 25.37 12.30 16.40
C GLN A 84 26.70 12.96 16.07
N THR A 85 26.88 13.37 14.80
CA THR A 85 28.09 14.04 14.33
C THR A 85 28.35 15.34 15.08
N ALA A 86 27.31 16.14 15.32
CA ALA A 86 27.44 17.37 16.09
C ALA A 86 27.86 17.11 17.54
N THR A 87 27.31 16.06 18.17
CA THR A 87 27.65 15.68 19.55
C THR A 87 29.09 15.19 19.64
N GLU A 88 29.54 14.37 18.70
CA GLU A 88 30.93 13.89 18.62
C GLU A 88 31.91 15.06 18.39
N ASN A 89 31.59 15.98 17.51
CA ASN A 89 32.43 17.14 17.26
C ASN A 89 32.54 18.03 18.53
N LEU A 90 31.42 18.23 19.25
CA LEU A 90 31.43 19.02 20.49
C LEU A 90 32.29 18.38 21.58
N ALA A 91 32.34 17.04 21.65
CA ALA A 91 33.17 16.31 22.62
C ALA A 91 34.66 16.62 22.54
N GLY A 92 35.14 17.03 21.36
CA GLY A 92 36.54 17.49 21.17
C GLY A 92 36.84 18.82 21.84
N TYR A 93 35.84 19.70 22.01
CA TYR A 93 36.04 21.10 22.47
C TYR A 93 35.43 21.38 23.84
N TRP A 94 34.46 20.57 24.27
CA TRP A 94 33.66 20.86 25.48
C TRP A 94 33.61 19.65 26.41
N SER A 95 33.57 19.97 27.73
CA SER A 95 33.43 19.00 28.81
C SER A 95 32.57 19.57 29.93
N GLY A 96 32.48 18.86 31.02
CA GLY A 96 31.75 19.26 32.22
C GLY A 96 30.30 18.75 32.31
N PRO A 97 29.56 19.11 33.36
CA PRO A 97 28.23 18.59 33.64
C PRO A 97 27.22 18.92 32.54
N ALA A 98 27.27 20.12 31.96
CA ALA A 98 26.38 20.54 30.87
C ALA A 98 26.61 19.72 29.61
N PHE A 99 27.87 19.45 29.23
CA PHE A 99 28.19 18.61 28.09
C PHE A 99 27.72 17.16 28.32
N SER A 100 27.92 16.63 29.52
CA SER A 100 27.46 15.26 29.85
C SER A 100 25.94 15.14 29.72
N GLN A 101 25.17 16.12 30.19
CA GLN A 101 23.71 16.13 30.03
C GLN A 101 23.27 16.36 28.58
N PHE A 102 23.98 17.19 27.81
CA PHE A 102 23.74 17.37 26.39
C PHE A 102 23.97 16.06 25.61
N SER A 103 25.07 15.37 25.91
CA SER A 103 25.37 14.08 25.27
C SER A 103 24.31 13.01 25.58
N ALA A 104 23.87 12.93 26.84
CA ALA A 104 22.76 12.04 27.23
C ALA A 104 21.45 12.42 26.52
N TYR A 105 21.10 13.70 26.49
CA TYR A 105 19.93 14.21 25.78
C TYR A 105 19.99 13.91 24.28
N SER A 106 21.14 14.12 23.64
CA SER A 106 21.36 13.79 22.22
C SER A 106 21.17 12.29 21.95
N THR A 107 21.59 11.43 22.88
CA THR A 107 21.38 9.98 22.79
C THR A 107 19.89 9.64 22.87
N ASP A 108 19.16 10.25 23.80
CA ASP A 108 17.71 10.05 23.95
C ASP A 108 16.94 10.54 22.72
N VAL A 109 17.31 11.70 22.15
CA VAL A 109 16.73 12.25 20.92
C VAL A 109 17.00 11.34 19.73
N THR A 110 18.24 10.89 19.54
CA THR A 110 18.58 9.97 18.42
C THR A 110 17.89 8.62 18.59
N GLY A 111 17.73 8.12 19.80
CA GLY A 111 16.97 6.92 20.11
C GLY A 111 15.47 7.08 19.81
N ALA A 112 14.88 8.23 20.12
CA ALA A 112 13.50 8.56 19.78
C ALA A 112 13.31 8.63 18.25
N LEU A 113 14.19 9.34 17.53
CA LEU A 113 14.16 9.41 16.08
C LEU A 113 14.30 8.03 15.40
N GLY A 114 15.16 7.16 15.92
CA GLY A 114 15.29 5.77 15.45
C GLY A 114 14.02 4.95 15.64
N SER A 115 13.32 5.15 16.75
CA SER A 115 12.01 4.53 17.02
C SER A 115 10.95 5.03 16.05
N ASP A 116 10.92 6.34 15.79
CA ASP A 116 9.99 6.99 14.86
C ASP A 116 10.24 6.52 13.41
N GLN A 117 11.50 6.40 13.01
CA GLN A 117 11.86 5.85 11.70
C GLN A 117 11.37 4.41 11.53
N SER A 118 11.49 3.59 12.58
CA SER A 118 11.00 2.20 12.57
C SER A 118 9.47 2.14 12.48
N ALA A 119 8.76 3.02 13.19
CA ALA A 119 7.32 3.14 13.10
C ALA A 119 6.88 3.56 11.69
N MET A 120 7.54 4.59 11.10
CA MET A 120 7.29 5.03 9.72
C MET A 120 7.52 3.92 8.70
N ALA A 121 8.61 3.16 8.82
CA ALA A 121 8.89 2.02 7.94
C ALA A 121 7.81 0.94 8.03
N SER A 122 7.31 0.64 9.24
CA SER A 122 6.21 -0.30 9.47
C SER A 122 4.90 0.19 8.81
N MET A 123 4.63 1.49 8.91
CA MET A 123 3.49 2.14 8.24
C MET A 123 3.59 2.04 6.72
N GLY A 124 4.76 2.32 6.15
CA GLY A 124 5.03 2.17 4.73
C GLY A 124 4.80 0.74 4.24
N THR A 125 5.26 -0.25 5.00
CA THR A 125 5.07 -1.68 4.69
C THR A 125 3.58 -2.06 4.71
N ALA A 126 2.82 -1.62 5.72
CA ALA A 126 1.39 -1.88 5.80
C ALA A 126 0.62 -1.27 4.61
N LEU A 127 0.93 -0.01 4.25
CA LEU A 127 0.36 0.64 3.07
C LEU A 127 0.74 -0.09 1.78
N GLY A 128 1.98 -0.54 1.64
CA GLY A 128 2.44 -1.34 0.50
C GLY A 128 1.67 -2.65 0.35
N GLY A 129 1.32 -3.30 1.46
CA GLY A 129 0.45 -4.48 1.48
C GLY A 129 -0.95 -4.17 0.94
N CYS A 130 -1.56 -3.05 1.35
CA CYS A 130 -2.85 -2.61 0.83
C CYS A 130 -2.80 -2.35 -0.69
N VAL A 131 -1.71 -1.72 -1.18
CA VAL A 131 -1.50 -1.50 -2.62
C VAL A 131 -1.48 -2.80 -3.40
N SER A 132 -0.79 -3.82 -2.88
CA SER A 132 -0.71 -5.14 -3.51
C SER A 132 -2.08 -5.80 -3.65
N ILE A 133 -2.95 -5.70 -2.63
CA ILE A 133 -4.32 -6.23 -2.70
C ILE A 133 -5.12 -5.51 -3.79
N VAL A 134 -5.13 -4.17 -3.75
CA VAL A 134 -5.84 -3.36 -4.77
C VAL A 134 -5.38 -3.74 -6.16
N TYR A 135 -4.06 -3.83 -6.37
CA TYR A 135 -3.49 -4.18 -7.65
C TYR A 135 -3.90 -5.58 -8.12
N ASN A 136 -3.80 -6.59 -7.25
CA ASN A 136 -4.15 -7.97 -7.59
C ASN A 136 -5.64 -8.10 -7.89
N THR A 137 -6.50 -7.44 -7.10
CA THR A 137 -7.95 -7.41 -7.33
C THR A 137 -8.28 -6.73 -8.64
N TYR A 138 -7.62 -5.62 -8.95
CA TYR A 138 -7.75 -4.91 -10.21
C TYR A 138 -7.33 -5.77 -11.41
N ALA A 139 -6.16 -6.39 -11.34
CA ALA A 139 -5.68 -7.28 -12.40
C ALA A 139 -6.63 -8.47 -12.64
N ALA A 140 -7.21 -9.02 -11.57
CA ALA A 140 -8.20 -10.09 -11.66
C ALA A 140 -9.51 -9.60 -12.29
N ALA A 141 -9.96 -8.39 -11.93
CA ALA A 141 -11.14 -7.74 -12.51
C ALA A 141 -11.00 -7.51 -14.02
N ILE A 142 -9.85 -7.00 -14.45
CA ILE A 142 -9.56 -6.80 -15.89
C ILE A 142 -9.56 -8.12 -16.67
N ARG A 143 -8.95 -9.16 -16.11
CA ARG A 143 -8.95 -10.49 -16.72
C ARG A 143 -10.37 -11.03 -16.84
N LEU A 144 -11.18 -10.88 -15.80
CA LEU A 144 -12.57 -11.32 -15.80
C LEU A 144 -13.40 -10.61 -16.87
N ILE A 145 -13.28 -9.27 -16.97
CA ILE A 145 -13.93 -8.48 -18.02
C ILE A 145 -13.45 -8.93 -19.40
N GLY A 146 -12.14 -9.09 -19.62
CA GLY A 146 -11.56 -9.51 -20.88
C GLY A 146 -12.03 -10.90 -21.32
N ASN A 147 -11.98 -11.87 -20.41
CA ASN A 147 -12.41 -13.25 -20.69
C ASN A 147 -13.92 -13.30 -21.01
N THR A 148 -14.75 -12.66 -20.20
CA THR A 148 -16.21 -12.62 -20.43
C THR A 148 -16.54 -11.99 -21.77
N ALA A 149 -15.87 -10.89 -22.15
CA ALA A 149 -16.07 -10.25 -23.45
C ALA A 149 -15.65 -11.15 -24.63
N ALA A 150 -14.59 -11.95 -24.47
CA ALA A 150 -14.15 -12.91 -25.46
C ALA A 150 -15.15 -14.08 -25.59
N ASP A 151 -15.64 -14.61 -24.46
CA ASP A 151 -16.63 -15.69 -24.45
C ASP A 151 -17.96 -15.25 -25.06
N ILE A 152 -18.43 -14.03 -24.78
CA ILE A 152 -19.61 -13.43 -25.42
C ILE A 152 -19.41 -13.29 -26.92
N ALA A 153 -18.23 -12.85 -27.36
CA ALA A 153 -17.93 -12.73 -28.80
C ALA A 153 -17.96 -14.09 -29.49
N ASN A 154 -17.41 -15.12 -28.87
CA ASN A 154 -17.43 -16.47 -29.40
C ASN A 154 -18.86 -17.06 -29.48
N ALA A 155 -19.67 -16.84 -28.44
CA ALA A 155 -21.09 -17.23 -28.45
C ALA A 155 -21.88 -16.41 -29.50
N GLY A 156 -21.59 -15.12 -29.66
CA GLY A 156 -22.20 -14.23 -30.67
C GLY A 156 -21.88 -14.63 -32.11
N VAL A 157 -20.68 -15.14 -32.38
CA VAL A 157 -20.32 -15.70 -33.69
C VAL A 157 -21.19 -16.93 -34.00
N SER A 158 -21.44 -17.78 -33.01
CA SER A 158 -22.33 -18.93 -33.13
C SER A 158 -23.77 -18.50 -33.47
N ILE A 159 -24.28 -17.40 -32.88
CA ILE A 159 -25.59 -16.83 -33.22
C ILE A 159 -25.61 -16.32 -34.67
N GLY A 160 -24.53 -15.64 -35.10
CA GLY A 160 -24.41 -15.15 -36.48
C GLY A 160 -24.48 -16.26 -37.55
N VAL A 161 -23.89 -17.41 -37.25
CA VAL A 161 -23.95 -18.63 -38.07
C VAL A 161 -25.36 -19.22 -38.07
N SER A 162 -26.05 -19.16 -36.93
CA SER A 162 -27.43 -19.72 -36.78
C SER A 162 -28.50 -18.89 -37.53
N LEU A 163 -28.20 -17.68 -37.97
CA LEU A 163 -29.10 -16.87 -38.83
C LEU A 163 -29.09 -17.26 -40.30
N ILE A 164 -28.33 -18.30 -40.69
CA ILE A 164 -28.37 -18.89 -42.03
C ILE A 164 -29.70 -19.66 -42.21
N PRO A 165 -30.48 -19.39 -43.26
CA PRO A 165 -31.73 -20.10 -43.47
C PRO A 165 -31.53 -21.60 -43.52
N GLY A 166 -32.17 -22.34 -42.59
CA GLY A 166 -32.05 -23.79 -42.42
C GLY A 166 -31.37 -24.31 -41.14
N ILE A 167 -30.78 -23.41 -40.34
CA ILE A 167 -30.29 -23.73 -39.02
C ILE A 167 -31.37 -23.32 -37.99
N GLY A 168 -31.84 -24.27 -37.17
CA GLY A 168 -33.10 -24.19 -36.47
C GLY A 168 -33.17 -23.23 -35.30
N GLU A 169 -34.41 -22.85 -34.94
CA GLU A 169 -34.75 -22.02 -33.75
C GLU A 169 -34.14 -22.58 -32.44
N PHE A 170 -33.86 -23.87 -32.37
CA PHE A 170 -33.25 -24.52 -31.22
C PHE A 170 -31.79 -24.10 -30.97
N GLU A 171 -30.99 -23.91 -32.03
CA GLU A 171 -29.58 -23.46 -31.90
C GLU A 171 -29.51 -22.00 -31.48
N LEU A 172 -30.44 -21.16 -31.95
CA LEU A 172 -30.55 -19.77 -31.53
C LEU A 172 -30.90 -19.64 -30.04
N SER A 173 -31.85 -20.47 -29.56
CA SER A 173 -32.23 -20.53 -28.15
C SER A 173 -31.04 -20.92 -27.24
N ASN A 174 -30.28 -21.92 -27.64
CA ASN A 174 -29.09 -22.37 -26.91
C ASN A 174 -28.00 -21.31 -26.85
N ALA A 175 -27.79 -20.58 -27.94
CA ALA A 175 -26.79 -19.52 -27.97
C ALA A 175 -27.21 -18.29 -27.11
N ILE A 176 -28.50 -17.96 -27.08
CA ILE A 176 -29.04 -16.92 -26.17
C ILE A 176 -28.87 -17.36 -24.73
N GLN A 177 -29.21 -18.61 -24.41
CA GLN A 177 -29.02 -19.16 -23.07
C GLN A 177 -27.55 -19.13 -22.66
N ALA A 178 -26.62 -19.51 -23.55
CA ALA A 178 -25.19 -19.46 -23.28
C ALA A 178 -24.70 -18.03 -22.92
N ILE A 179 -25.18 -17.01 -23.63
CA ILE A 179 -24.81 -15.61 -23.30
C ILE A 179 -25.41 -15.19 -21.93
N THR A 180 -26.66 -15.57 -21.66
CA THR A 180 -27.30 -15.30 -20.37
C THR A 180 -26.53 -15.95 -19.21
N ASP A 181 -26.09 -17.20 -19.40
CA ASP A 181 -25.27 -17.90 -18.42
C ASP A 181 -23.91 -17.25 -18.21
N LEU A 182 -23.26 -16.77 -19.30
CA LEU A 182 -22.01 -16.02 -19.22
C LEU A 182 -22.17 -14.72 -18.42
N LEU A 183 -23.24 -13.95 -18.65
CA LEU A 183 -23.55 -12.71 -17.93
C LEU A 183 -23.84 -12.98 -16.46
N THR A 184 -24.60 -14.03 -16.15
CA THR A 184 -24.88 -14.45 -14.77
C THR A 184 -23.59 -14.89 -14.04
N ASN A 185 -22.75 -15.68 -14.71
CA ASN A 185 -21.46 -16.10 -14.17
C ASN A 185 -20.52 -14.90 -13.97
N PHE A 186 -20.56 -13.90 -14.83
CA PHE A 186 -19.80 -12.67 -14.67
C PHE A 186 -20.16 -11.97 -13.36
N ILE A 187 -21.46 -11.76 -13.07
CA ILE A 187 -21.90 -11.13 -11.81
C ILE A 187 -21.42 -11.92 -10.60
N ARG A 188 -21.57 -13.26 -10.63
CA ARG A 188 -21.13 -14.12 -9.54
C ARG A 188 -19.63 -13.97 -9.29
N ASN A 189 -18.82 -14.09 -10.34
CA ASN A 189 -17.38 -14.01 -10.23
C ASN A 189 -16.90 -12.60 -9.78
N CYS A 190 -17.58 -11.53 -10.22
CA CYS A 190 -17.35 -10.17 -9.72
C CYS A 190 -17.65 -10.05 -8.23
N THR A 191 -18.76 -10.63 -7.77
CA THR A 191 -19.16 -10.60 -6.36
C THR A 191 -18.17 -11.38 -5.50
N GLU A 192 -17.71 -12.54 -5.94
CA GLU A 192 -16.70 -13.35 -5.26
C GLU A 192 -15.36 -12.59 -5.18
N LEU A 193 -14.95 -11.93 -6.27
CA LEU A 193 -13.73 -11.12 -6.31
C LEU A 193 -13.79 -9.95 -5.33
N LEU A 194 -14.91 -9.22 -5.30
CA LEU A 194 -15.12 -8.10 -4.37
C LEU A 194 -15.14 -8.59 -2.92
N SER A 195 -15.82 -9.71 -2.63
CA SER A 195 -15.87 -10.29 -1.29
C SER A 195 -14.48 -10.72 -0.81
N SER A 196 -13.70 -11.38 -1.67
CA SER A 196 -12.32 -11.77 -1.38
C SER A 196 -11.42 -10.54 -1.11
N ALA A 197 -11.60 -9.45 -1.88
CA ALA A 197 -10.87 -8.22 -1.65
C ALA A 197 -11.22 -7.60 -0.28
N VAL A 198 -12.50 -7.54 0.06
CA VAL A 198 -12.97 -7.03 1.38
C VAL A 198 -12.42 -7.87 2.52
N GLU A 199 -12.39 -9.20 2.39
CA GLU A 199 -11.81 -10.10 3.40
C GLU A 199 -10.31 -9.85 3.58
N GLN A 200 -9.56 -9.74 2.48
CA GLN A 200 -8.14 -9.40 2.53
C GLN A 200 -7.90 -8.04 3.16
N PHE A 201 -8.72 -7.01 2.86
CA PHE A 201 -8.66 -5.73 3.55
C PHE A 201 -9.02 -5.84 5.04
N GLY A 202 -9.89 -6.77 5.42
CA GLY A 202 -10.20 -7.07 6.82
C GLY A 202 -8.96 -7.48 7.62
N GLN A 203 -8.10 -8.32 7.04
CA GLN A 203 -6.83 -8.72 7.64
C GLN A 203 -5.87 -7.53 7.85
N TYR A 204 -5.91 -6.53 6.94
CA TYR A 204 -5.13 -5.29 7.10
C TYR A 204 -5.77 -4.29 8.07
N LYS A 205 -7.06 -4.40 8.37
CA LYS A 205 -7.69 -3.63 9.44
C LYS A 205 -7.09 -3.99 10.81
N ASP A 206 -6.74 -5.25 11.01
CA ASP A 206 -6.03 -5.70 12.21
C ASP A 206 -4.56 -5.20 12.21
N ALA A 207 -3.92 -5.14 11.04
CA ALA A 207 -2.63 -4.46 10.88
C ALA A 207 -2.74 -2.94 11.09
N ALA A 208 -3.88 -2.30 10.78
CA ALA A 208 -4.13 -0.89 11.09
C ALA A 208 -4.33 -0.63 12.60
N VAL A 209 -4.72 -1.64 13.39
CA VAL A 209 -4.66 -1.58 14.85
C VAL A 209 -3.19 -1.59 15.32
N GLY A 210 -2.34 -2.41 14.70
CA GLY A 210 -0.89 -2.36 14.87
C GLY A 210 -0.28 -1.02 14.46
N PHE A 211 -0.82 -0.39 13.40
CA PHE A 211 -0.47 0.95 12.96
C PHE A 211 -0.80 2.03 14.00
N ARG A 212 -1.97 1.98 14.62
CA ARG A 212 -2.32 2.88 15.73
C ARG A 212 -1.43 2.66 16.94
N ALA A 213 -1.08 1.43 17.24
CA ALA A 213 -0.13 1.10 18.30
C ALA A 213 1.28 1.61 17.96
N SER A 214 1.71 1.50 16.70
CA SER A 214 2.99 2.04 16.24
C SER A 214 2.98 3.59 16.21
N ALA A 215 1.87 4.20 15.85
CA ALA A 215 1.69 5.66 15.92
C ALA A 215 1.69 6.18 17.38
N ALA A 216 1.16 5.41 18.32
CA ALA A 216 1.30 5.69 19.76
C ALA A 216 2.73 5.50 20.26
N GLY A 217 3.59 4.84 19.49
CA GLY A 217 5.01 4.64 19.76
C GLY A 217 5.90 5.82 19.35
N PHE A 218 5.35 6.85 18.67
CA PHE A 218 6.10 8.10 18.46
C PHE A 218 6.46 8.71 19.82
N LYS A 219 7.73 8.75 20.12
CA LYS A 219 8.21 9.26 21.39
C LYS A 219 8.23 10.77 21.36
N GLN A 220 7.58 11.39 22.35
CA GLN A 220 7.81 12.80 22.60
C GLN A 220 9.27 13.00 22.98
N LEU A 221 9.91 14.01 22.36
CA LEU A 221 11.27 14.39 22.76
C LEU A 221 11.27 14.83 24.23
N PRO A 222 12.24 14.37 25.03
CA PRO A 222 12.35 14.81 26.41
C PRO A 222 12.59 16.34 26.43
N PRO A 223 12.16 17.03 27.49
CA PRO A 223 12.48 18.45 27.66
C PRO A 223 13.99 18.65 27.77
N LEU A 224 14.46 19.78 27.24
CA LEU A 224 15.87 20.14 27.32
C LEU A 224 16.31 20.27 28.79
N PRO A 225 17.38 19.60 29.25
CA PRO A 225 17.86 19.71 30.61
C PRO A 225 18.31 21.13 30.98
N ASP A 226 17.95 21.58 32.17
CA ASP A 226 18.20 22.96 32.61
C ASP A 226 19.67 23.39 32.58
N GLN A 227 20.59 22.48 32.86
CA GLN A 227 22.02 22.77 32.88
C GLN A 227 22.61 23.04 31.51
N ILE A 228 21.98 22.57 30.42
CA ILE A 228 22.43 22.89 29.05
C ILE A 228 22.30 24.38 28.77
N GLY A 229 21.28 25.04 29.33
CA GLY A 229 21.07 26.48 29.22
C GLY A 229 21.98 27.33 30.14
N ASN A 230 22.77 26.72 31.01
CA ASN A 230 23.63 27.45 31.95
C ASN A 230 25.08 27.54 31.44
N PRO A 231 25.56 28.69 30.98
CA PRO A 231 26.93 28.84 30.46
C PRO A 231 28.03 28.43 31.43
N GLY A 232 27.81 28.61 32.75
CA GLY A 232 28.78 28.24 33.79
C GLY A 232 28.98 26.72 33.96
N SER A 233 28.13 25.92 33.36
CA SER A 233 28.20 24.45 33.40
C SER A 233 28.95 23.83 32.20
N TRP A 234 29.39 24.64 31.25
CA TRP A 234 30.21 24.26 30.11
C TRP A 234 31.68 24.56 30.36
N HIS A 235 32.54 23.58 30.12
CA HIS A 235 33.99 23.74 30.24
C HIS A 235 34.64 23.51 28.87
N VAL A 236 35.49 24.46 28.46
CA VAL A 236 36.31 24.33 27.26
C VAL A 236 37.43 23.35 27.53
N ASN A 237 37.61 22.37 26.66
CA ASN A 237 38.77 21.49 26.74
C ASN A 237 40.03 22.31 26.34
N PRO A 238 41.15 22.19 27.09
CA PRO A 238 42.40 22.79 26.65
C PRO A 238 42.76 22.19 25.29
N ALA A 239 43.09 23.06 24.32
CA ALA A 239 43.57 22.61 23.02
C ALA A 239 44.80 21.73 23.24
N GLY A 240 44.73 20.44 22.82
CA GLY A 240 45.87 19.55 22.85
C GLY A 240 46.86 19.88 21.75
#